data_1b7de0098dac47f21fc5f86c37f6e540
#
_entry.id   1b7de0098dac47f21fc5f86c37f6e540
#
_cell.length_a   1.000
_cell.length_b   1.000
_cell.length_c   1.000
_cell.angle_alpha   90.00
_cell.angle_beta   90.00
_cell.angle_gamma   90.00
#
_symmetry.space_group_name_H-M   'P 1'
#
loop_
_entity.id
_entity.type
_entity.pdbx_description
1 polymer ?
#
loop_
_entity_poly.entity_id
_entity_poly.type
_entity_poly.pdbx_seq_one_letter_code
_entity_poly.pdbx_strand_id
1 'polypeptide(L)'
;MMPEEIVFCKGGGCTAKLGAGVLERVLSRLPKPEKKDENLLIGFESSDDAAVYRISEDTAIVQTLDFFPPMVEDPYIFGQIAAANALSDIYAMGGDVRTALNIVCFPEKMDLNILGKIMQGGSEKVIQAGGTLAGGHSIADADVKYGLSVMGTVHPDRIFPNDGAQEGDVLLLTKPLGIGIVCTANRMGEAAQEAMDMAVRSMTTLNKYASEIIRKYDVHGCTDVTGFGFLGHLKEMLAKGLSAEIDSIRIPHIPESLAYADGFFLTAAAQRNRNHVG
;
A
#
# COMPACT_ATOMS: atom_id res chain seq x y z
N MET A 1 37.49 1.96 14.93
CA MET A 1 36.26 1.55 14.21
C MET A 1 35.88 2.69 13.30
N MET A 2 35.88 2.49 11.98
CA MET A 2 35.28 3.47 11.08
C MET A 2 33.82 3.58 11.42
N PRO A 3 33.17 4.79 11.43
CA PRO A 3 31.74 4.89 11.63
C PRO A 3 31.08 4.09 10.53
N GLU A 4 30.14 3.18 10.90
CA GLU A 4 29.31 2.47 9.91
C GLU A 4 28.62 3.51 9.02
N GLU A 5 28.83 3.40 7.73
CA GLU A 5 28.21 4.30 6.75
C GLU A 5 26.71 4.06 6.78
N ILE A 6 25.94 5.12 7.06
CA ILE A 6 24.48 5.03 7.14
C ILE A 6 23.95 4.94 5.72
N VAL A 7 23.50 3.76 5.31
CA VAL A 7 22.92 3.52 3.99
C VAL A 7 21.45 3.96 3.97
N PHE A 8 21.13 4.87 3.04
CA PHE A 8 19.76 5.39 2.89
C PHE A 8 18.78 4.30 2.41
N CYS A 9 19.08 3.61 1.31
CA CYS A 9 18.21 2.59 0.73
C CYS A 9 18.76 1.17 1.00
N LYS A 10 18.18 0.50 1.97
CA LYS A 10 18.43 -0.93 2.26
C LYS A 10 17.46 -1.86 1.53
N GLY A 11 16.47 -1.29 0.84
CA GLY A 11 15.39 -1.99 0.15
C GLY A 11 14.29 -2.49 1.09
N GLY A 12 13.28 -3.07 0.51
CA GLY A 12 12.13 -3.64 1.23
C GLY A 12 10.79 -2.99 0.86
N GLY A 13 10.66 -1.68 0.97
CA GLY A 13 9.37 -1.01 0.71
C GLY A 13 8.21 -1.69 1.46
N CYS A 14 7.04 -1.76 0.87
CA CYS A 14 5.87 -2.43 1.44
C CYS A 14 6.04 -3.94 1.66
N THR A 15 7.03 -4.60 1.01
CA THR A 15 7.34 -6.02 1.25
C THR A 15 8.03 -6.28 2.60
N ALA A 16 8.41 -5.23 3.34
CA ALA A 16 8.92 -5.31 4.71
C ALA A 16 7.82 -5.58 5.76
N LYS A 17 6.53 -5.54 5.38
CA LYS A 17 5.40 -5.89 6.26
C LYS A 17 5.59 -7.30 6.84
N LEU A 18 5.15 -7.51 8.08
CA LEU A 18 5.08 -8.84 8.69
C LEU A 18 4.14 -9.73 7.88
N GLY A 19 4.44 -11.02 7.81
CA GLY A 19 3.55 -11.97 7.11
C GLY A 19 2.17 -12.04 7.77
N ALA A 20 1.11 -12.12 6.98
CA ALA A 20 -0.29 -12.12 7.43
C ALA A 20 -0.55 -13.11 8.56
N GLY A 21 -0.12 -14.37 8.45
CA GLY A 21 -0.32 -15.38 9.50
C GLY A 21 0.47 -15.15 10.79
N VAL A 22 1.51 -14.27 10.79
CA VAL A 22 2.19 -13.85 12.02
C VAL A 22 1.37 -12.79 12.72
N LEU A 23 0.87 -11.82 11.96
CA LEU A 23 0.06 -10.73 12.49
C LEU A 23 -1.27 -11.23 13.03
N GLU A 24 -1.96 -12.12 12.33
CA GLU A 24 -3.21 -12.76 12.76
C GLU A 24 -3.06 -13.43 14.14
N ARG A 25 -1.97 -14.18 14.35
CA ARG A 25 -1.69 -14.83 15.66
C ARG A 25 -1.48 -13.84 16.80
N VAL A 26 -0.99 -12.64 16.50
CA VAL A 26 -0.81 -11.58 17.51
C VAL A 26 -2.17 -10.91 17.78
N LEU A 27 -2.88 -10.53 16.72
CA LEU A 27 -4.18 -9.85 16.80
C LEU A 27 -5.24 -10.72 17.49
N SER A 28 -5.23 -12.04 17.27
CA SER A 28 -6.16 -12.98 17.94
C SER A 28 -6.03 -13.02 19.47
N ARG A 29 -4.92 -12.51 20.03
CA ARG A 29 -4.67 -12.43 21.47
C ARG A 29 -5.08 -11.11 22.10
N LEU A 30 -5.48 -10.14 21.29
CA LEU A 30 -5.92 -8.84 21.80
C LEU A 30 -7.24 -9.01 22.58
N PRO A 31 -7.43 -8.27 23.68
CA PRO A 31 -8.68 -8.28 24.38
C PRO A 31 -9.79 -7.76 23.46
N LYS A 32 -10.90 -8.49 23.43
CA LYS A 32 -12.08 -8.04 22.68
C LYS A 32 -12.94 -7.15 23.58
N PRO A 33 -13.53 -6.07 23.05
CA PRO A 33 -14.46 -5.25 23.80
C PRO A 33 -15.69 -6.06 24.19
N GLU A 34 -16.20 -5.85 25.40
CA GLU A 34 -17.42 -6.52 25.88
C GLU A 34 -18.66 -6.22 25.02
N LYS A 35 -18.71 -5.00 24.46
CA LYS A 35 -19.76 -4.56 23.56
C LYS A 35 -19.15 -4.06 22.25
N LYS A 36 -19.67 -4.58 21.13
CA LYS A 36 -19.29 -4.10 19.79
C LYS A 36 -19.77 -2.65 19.62
N ASP A 37 -18.88 -1.77 19.14
CA ASP A 37 -19.26 -0.42 18.74
C ASP A 37 -19.97 -0.49 17.37
N GLU A 38 -21.25 -0.13 17.34
CA GLU A 38 -22.09 -0.16 16.13
C GLU A 38 -21.66 0.88 15.08
N ASN A 39 -20.88 1.88 15.49
CA ASN A 39 -20.33 2.88 14.59
C ASN A 39 -19.01 2.44 13.92
N LEU A 40 -18.34 1.42 14.45
CA LEU A 40 -17.22 0.81 13.76
C LEU A 40 -17.76 -0.10 12.66
N LEU A 41 -17.84 0.42 11.43
CA LEU A 41 -18.38 -0.29 10.28
C LEU A 41 -17.40 -1.34 9.76
N ILE A 42 -16.13 -0.98 9.66
CA ILE A 42 -15.03 -1.85 9.24
C ILE A 42 -13.86 -1.68 10.22
N GLY A 43 -13.34 -2.80 10.71
CA GLY A 43 -12.18 -2.89 11.60
C GLY A 43 -11.17 -3.89 11.05
N PHE A 44 -10.23 -4.35 11.90
CA PHE A 44 -9.17 -5.28 11.50
C PHE A 44 -9.66 -6.75 11.34
N GLU A 45 -10.93 -7.04 11.62
CA GLU A 45 -11.47 -8.42 11.60
C GLU A 45 -11.69 -8.94 10.17
N SER A 46 -11.92 -8.05 9.20
CA SER A 46 -12.21 -8.37 7.79
C SER A 46 -11.02 -8.20 6.86
N SER A 47 -9.85 -7.81 7.39
CA SER A 47 -8.62 -7.57 6.60
C SER A 47 -8.79 -6.53 5.49
N ASP A 48 -9.70 -5.57 5.67
CA ASP A 48 -9.88 -4.44 4.76
C ASP A 48 -8.67 -3.49 4.81
N ASP A 49 -8.54 -2.64 3.78
CA ASP A 49 -7.40 -1.74 3.61
C ASP A 49 -7.36 -0.64 4.68
N ALA A 50 -8.51 -0.23 5.21
CA ALA A 50 -8.59 0.79 6.26
C ALA A 50 -9.74 0.54 7.23
N ALA A 51 -9.64 1.14 8.43
CA ALA A 51 -10.75 1.20 9.38
C ALA A 51 -11.78 2.24 8.94
N VAL A 52 -13.08 1.93 9.13
CA VAL A 52 -14.18 2.85 8.81
C VAL A 52 -15.07 3.04 10.02
N TYR A 53 -15.23 4.29 10.45
CA TYR A 53 -16.01 4.67 11.61
C TYR A 53 -17.09 5.70 11.26
N ARG A 54 -18.36 5.37 11.51
CA ARG A 54 -19.50 6.26 11.24
C ARG A 54 -19.54 7.40 12.25
N ILE A 55 -19.70 8.63 11.76
CA ILE A 55 -19.87 9.85 12.61
C ILE A 55 -21.26 10.48 12.40
N SER A 56 -21.92 10.26 11.27
CA SER A 56 -23.30 10.68 11.01
C SER A 56 -23.98 9.69 10.06
N GLU A 57 -25.24 9.95 9.68
CA GLU A 57 -26.00 9.13 8.74
C GLU A 57 -25.35 9.10 7.35
N ASP A 58 -24.71 10.18 6.94
CA ASP A 58 -24.15 10.39 5.60
C ASP A 58 -22.61 10.40 5.55
N THR A 59 -21.94 10.31 6.71
CA THR A 59 -20.48 10.47 6.78
C THR A 59 -19.84 9.44 7.70
N ALA A 60 -18.84 8.74 7.18
CA ALA A 60 -17.92 7.91 7.94
C ALA A 60 -16.48 8.38 7.70
N ILE A 61 -15.64 8.26 8.73
CA ILE A 61 -14.19 8.44 8.65
C ILE A 61 -13.56 7.15 8.15
N VAL A 62 -12.66 7.27 7.18
CA VAL A 62 -11.73 6.22 6.76
C VAL A 62 -10.37 6.56 7.31
N GLN A 63 -9.74 5.66 8.04
CA GLN A 63 -8.43 5.91 8.67
C GLN A 63 -7.48 4.75 8.41
N THR A 64 -6.29 5.08 7.91
CA THR A 64 -5.20 4.15 7.65
C THR A 64 -3.85 4.69 8.10
N LEU A 65 -2.86 3.80 8.10
CA LEU A 65 -1.47 4.09 8.44
C LEU A 65 -0.55 3.15 7.69
N ASP A 66 0.31 3.69 6.82
CA ASP A 66 1.35 2.92 6.14
C ASP A 66 2.69 3.65 6.17
N PHE A 67 3.77 2.93 6.50
CA PHE A 67 5.13 3.42 6.44
C PHE A 67 6.11 2.26 6.23
N PHE A 68 7.22 2.52 5.55
CA PHE A 68 8.20 1.49 5.22
C PHE A 68 9.59 2.08 4.92
N PRO A 69 10.64 1.24 4.86
CA PRO A 69 11.97 1.68 4.46
C PRO A 69 12.07 2.00 2.97
N PRO A 70 13.03 2.83 2.54
CA PRO A 70 13.27 3.16 1.14
C PRO A 70 13.47 1.93 0.25
N MET A 71 12.91 2.01 -0.96
CA MET A 71 13.05 1.00 -2.01
C MET A 71 13.65 1.55 -3.30
N VAL A 72 13.86 2.86 -3.36
CA VAL A 72 14.54 3.61 -4.43
C VAL A 72 15.57 4.53 -3.82
N GLU A 73 16.61 4.88 -4.60
CA GLU A 73 17.73 5.69 -4.11
C GLU A 73 17.41 7.18 -4.02
N ASP A 74 16.46 7.68 -4.81
CA ASP A 74 16.06 9.09 -4.78
C ASP A 74 15.12 9.36 -3.60
N PRO A 75 15.51 10.22 -2.62
CA PRO A 75 14.69 10.50 -1.45
C PRO A 75 13.35 11.17 -1.77
N TYR A 76 13.32 12.04 -2.79
CA TYR A 76 12.09 12.72 -3.20
C TYR A 76 11.10 11.73 -3.83
N ILE A 77 11.60 10.87 -4.72
CA ILE A 77 10.78 9.79 -5.32
C ILE A 77 10.30 8.82 -4.24
N PHE A 78 11.15 8.46 -3.28
CA PHE A 78 10.73 7.63 -2.15
C PHE A 78 9.58 8.27 -1.36
N GLY A 79 9.68 9.57 -1.07
CA GLY A 79 8.61 10.32 -0.40
C GLY A 79 7.28 10.27 -1.16
N GLN A 80 7.34 10.42 -2.49
CA GLN A 80 6.14 10.29 -3.35
C GLN A 80 5.55 8.88 -3.31
N ILE A 81 6.39 7.84 -3.38
CA ILE A 81 5.93 6.44 -3.34
C ILE A 81 5.27 6.12 -2.01
N ALA A 82 5.90 6.48 -0.90
CA ALA A 82 5.38 6.21 0.43
C ALA A 82 4.04 6.90 0.68
N ALA A 83 3.91 8.15 0.25
CA ALA A 83 2.65 8.87 0.33
C ALA A 83 1.57 8.29 -0.59
N ALA A 84 1.90 7.97 -1.86
CA ALA A 84 0.95 7.38 -2.80
C ALA A 84 0.42 6.03 -2.28
N ASN A 85 1.26 5.23 -1.62
CA ASN A 85 0.86 3.97 -1.00
C ASN A 85 -0.10 4.20 0.17
N ALA A 86 0.24 5.06 1.13
CA ALA A 86 -0.62 5.32 2.28
C ALA A 86 -1.97 5.99 1.91
N LEU A 87 -1.99 6.78 0.85
CA LEU A 87 -3.22 7.39 0.31
C LEU A 87 -4.11 6.37 -0.42
N SER A 88 -3.53 5.26 -0.88
CA SER A 88 -4.20 4.25 -1.69
C SER A 88 -5.35 3.57 -0.94
N ASP A 89 -5.16 3.25 0.33
CA ASP A 89 -6.17 2.60 1.17
C ASP A 89 -7.47 3.42 1.25
N ILE A 90 -7.36 4.76 1.29
CA ILE A 90 -8.56 5.62 1.29
C ILE A 90 -9.35 5.44 -0.01
N TYR A 91 -8.64 5.32 -1.15
CA TYR A 91 -9.28 5.14 -2.44
C TYR A 91 -9.84 3.73 -2.63
N ALA A 92 -9.15 2.72 -2.09
CA ALA A 92 -9.64 1.33 -2.10
C ALA A 92 -10.97 1.20 -1.33
N MET A 93 -11.12 1.95 -0.23
CA MET A 93 -12.36 2.02 0.56
C MET A 93 -13.45 2.92 -0.06
N GLY A 94 -13.25 3.49 -1.26
CA GLY A 94 -14.18 4.40 -1.89
C GLY A 94 -14.18 5.83 -1.30
N GLY A 95 -13.22 6.17 -0.44
CA GLY A 95 -13.16 7.45 0.28
C GLY A 95 -12.45 8.57 -0.47
N ASP A 96 -12.59 9.78 0.06
CA ASP A 96 -11.84 10.99 -0.33
C ASP A 96 -10.85 11.37 0.77
N VAL A 97 -9.60 11.63 0.39
CA VAL A 97 -8.56 12.07 1.33
C VAL A 97 -8.91 13.45 1.91
N ARG A 98 -8.73 13.61 3.22
CA ARG A 98 -8.92 14.89 3.92
C ARG A 98 -7.63 15.40 4.55
N THR A 99 -7.01 14.62 5.42
CA THR A 99 -5.78 15.02 6.10
C THR A 99 -4.77 13.87 6.12
N ALA A 100 -3.49 14.24 6.23
CA ALA A 100 -2.41 13.30 6.45
C ALA A 100 -1.45 13.81 7.53
N LEU A 101 -0.86 12.88 8.27
CA LEU A 101 0.20 13.13 9.25
C LEU A 101 1.45 12.35 8.84
N ASN A 102 2.61 12.99 8.84
CA ASN A 102 3.88 12.32 8.59
C ASN A 102 4.24 11.34 9.71
N ILE A 103 4.79 10.20 9.33
CA ILE A 103 5.47 9.26 10.22
C ILE A 103 6.91 9.15 9.73
N VAL A 104 7.84 9.53 10.59
CA VAL A 104 9.27 9.64 10.25
C VAL A 104 10.10 8.88 11.26
N CYS A 105 10.90 7.91 10.78
CA CYS A 105 12.05 7.37 11.48
C CYS A 105 13.30 7.78 10.70
N PHE A 106 14.26 8.46 11.34
CA PHE A 106 15.39 9.02 10.62
C PHE A 106 16.67 9.02 11.46
N PRO A 107 17.84 8.60 10.89
CA PRO A 107 19.09 8.62 11.61
C PRO A 107 19.58 10.04 11.89
N GLU A 108 19.85 10.37 13.16
CA GLU A 108 20.29 11.72 13.59
C GLU A 108 21.54 12.23 12.85
N LYS A 109 22.41 11.33 12.44
CA LYS A 109 23.68 11.66 11.77
C LYS A 109 23.57 11.76 10.24
N MET A 110 22.40 11.43 9.66
CA MET A 110 22.17 11.54 8.21
C MET A 110 21.85 12.99 7.84
N ASP A 111 22.23 13.39 6.62
CA ASP A 111 21.94 14.75 6.11
C ASP A 111 20.44 15.05 6.11
N LEU A 112 20.05 16.11 6.83
CA LEU A 112 18.66 16.56 6.92
C LEU A 112 18.07 17.02 5.58
N ASN A 113 18.89 17.34 4.58
CA ASN A 113 18.42 17.60 3.22
C ASN A 113 17.74 16.37 2.61
N ILE A 114 18.18 15.16 2.97
CA ILE A 114 17.54 13.90 2.55
C ILE A 114 16.11 13.84 3.13
N LEU A 115 15.97 14.11 4.43
CA LEU A 115 14.64 14.17 5.07
C LEU A 115 13.75 15.23 4.42
N GLY A 116 14.32 16.41 4.15
CA GLY A 116 13.60 17.50 3.47
C GLY A 116 13.01 17.07 2.12
N LYS A 117 13.81 16.36 1.29
CA LYS A 117 13.36 15.83 0.01
C LYS A 117 12.26 14.76 0.15
N ILE A 118 12.40 13.84 1.12
CA ILE A 118 11.37 12.82 1.41
C ILE A 118 10.03 13.51 1.72
N MET A 119 10.05 14.44 2.67
CA MET A 119 8.85 15.14 3.11
C MET A 119 8.24 16.01 2.01
N GLN A 120 9.07 16.63 1.15
CA GLN A 120 8.63 17.37 -0.02
C GLN A 120 7.85 16.45 -0.96
N GLY A 121 8.43 15.31 -1.36
CA GLY A 121 7.76 14.34 -2.23
C GLY A 121 6.43 13.84 -1.66
N GLY A 122 6.40 13.54 -0.36
CA GLY A 122 5.19 13.13 0.34
C GLY A 122 4.11 14.21 0.37
N SER A 123 4.51 15.45 0.71
CA SER A 123 3.60 16.61 0.77
C SER A 123 2.95 16.89 -0.58
N GLU A 124 3.70 16.82 -1.68
CA GLU A 124 3.17 17.03 -3.02
C GLU A 124 2.09 16.00 -3.39
N LYS A 125 2.27 14.72 -2.98
CA LYS A 125 1.25 13.69 -3.21
C LYS A 125 -0.01 13.94 -2.38
N VAL A 126 0.10 14.40 -1.15
CA VAL A 126 -1.05 14.81 -0.33
C VAL A 126 -1.82 15.95 -0.97
N ILE A 127 -1.11 16.97 -1.49
CA ILE A 127 -1.72 18.09 -2.22
C ILE A 127 -2.41 17.59 -3.50
N GLN A 128 -1.74 16.72 -4.28
CA GLN A 128 -2.32 16.12 -5.49
C GLN A 128 -3.58 15.29 -5.18
N ALA A 129 -3.62 14.64 -4.02
CA ALA A 129 -4.78 13.92 -3.53
C ALA A 129 -5.96 14.86 -3.20
N GLY A 130 -5.72 16.15 -3.02
CA GLY A 130 -6.69 17.13 -2.55
C GLY A 130 -6.79 17.19 -1.02
N GLY A 131 -5.84 16.57 -0.32
CA GLY A 131 -5.75 16.57 1.14
C GLY A 131 -4.85 17.67 1.69
N THR A 132 -4.79 17.75 3.00
CA THR A 132 -3.93 18.67 3.75
C THR A 132 -2.96 17.91 4.64
N LEU A 133 -1.66 18.18 4.49
CA LEU A 133 -0.66 17.70 5.44
C LEU A 133 -0.76 18.51 6.74
N ALA A 134 -1.22 17.87 7.82
CA ALA A 134 -1.61 18.54 9.06
C ALA A 134 -0.57 18.43 10.19
N GLY A 135 0.56 17.79 9.95
CA GLY A 135 1.63 17.59 10.93
C GLY A 135 2.25 16.21 10.85
N GLY A 136 2.60 15.65 12.01
CA GLY A 136 3.18 14.31 12.08
C GLY A 136 4.04 14.10 13.31
N HIS A 137 4.76 12.98 13.34
CA HIS A 137 5.69 12.61 14.41
C HIS A 137 6.99 12.08 13.82
N SER A 138 8.12 12.43 14.45
CA SER A 138 9.45 11.96 14.06
C SER A 138 10.19 11.39 15.25
N ILE A 139 10.93 10.31 15.03
CA ILE A 139 11.83 9.71 16.01
C ILE A 139 13.20 9.45 15.39
N ALA A 140 14.25 9.49 16.23
CA ALA A 140 15.56 9.00 15.86
C ALA A 140 15.54 7.47 15.75
N ASP A 141 16.10 6.92 14.67
CA ASP A 141 16.18 5.47 14.41
C ASP A 141 17.49 5.15 13.68
N ALA A 142 17.90 3.91 13.68
CA ALA A 142 19.06 3.45 12.91
C ALA A 142 18.80 3.45 11.38
N ASP A 143 17.52 3.31 10.98
CA ASP A 143 17.10 3.18 9.59
C ASP A 143 16.07 4.26 9.23
N VAL A 144 16.11 4.70 7.97
CA VAL A 144 15.05 5.57 7.43
C VAL A 144 13.78 4.76 7.23
N LYS A 145 12.66 5.27 7.77
CA LYS A 145 11.31 4.83 7.45
C LYS A 145 10.42 6.07 7.30
N TYR A 146 9.58 6.07 6.32
CA TYR A 146 8.66 7.16 6.06
C TYR A 146 7.32 6.65 5.58
N GLY A 147 6.28 7.35 5.93
CA GLY A 147 4.92 7.14 5.48
C GLY A 147 3.96 8.12 6.11
N LEU A 148 2.69 7.81 6.02
CA LEU A 148 1.62 8.69 6.49
C LEU A 148 0.60 7.91 7.33
N SER A 149 0.02 8.60 8.31
CA SER A 149 -1.32 8.29 8.80
C SER A 149 -2.29 9.17 8.02
N VAL A 150 -3.27 8.56 7.39
CA VAL A 150 -4.21 9.26 6.49
C VAL A 150 -5.62 9.12 7.02
N MET A 151 -6.34 10.24 7.02
CA MET A 151 -7.77 10.29 7.28
C MET A 151 -8.50 10.74 6.01
N GLY A 152 -9.53 10.00 5.66
CA GLY A 152 -10.47 10.31 4.59
C GLY A 152 -11.90 10.28 5.08
N THR A 153 -12.85 10.55 4.18
CA THR A 153 -14.28 10.41 4.42
C THR A 153 -14.96 9.65 3.29
N VAL A 154 -16.00 8.91 3.64
CA VAL A 154 -16.84 8.16 2.70
C VAL A 154 -18.29 8.21 3.18
N HIS A 155 -19.26 8.10 2.27
CA HIS A 155 -20.64 7.86 2.66
C HIS A 155 -20.79 6.41 3.15
N PRO A 156 -21.45 6.11 4.28
CA PRO A 156 -21.56 4.75 4.82
C PRO A 156 -22.08 3.71 3.80
N ASP A 157 -23.00 4.10 2.92
CA ASP A 157 -23.58 3.22 1.90
C ASP A 157 -22.72 3.11 0.62
N ARG A 158 -21.54 3.72 0.58
CA ARG A 158 -20.64 3.74 -0.58
C ARG A 158 -19.23 3.24 -0.26
N ILE A 159 -19.10 2.50 0.82
CA ILE A 159 -17.86 1.85 1.20
C ILE A 159 -17.61 0.68 0.24
N PHE A 160 -16.39 0.53 -0.25
CA PHE A 160 -15.96 -0.63 -1.01
C PHE A 160 -15.31 -1.64 -0.05
N PRO A 161 -15.99 -2.74 0.31
CA PRO A 161 -15.37 -3.77 1.14
C PRO A 161 -14.38 -4.60 0.32
N ASN A 162 -13.38 -5.20 0.97
CA ASN A 162 -12.50 -6.13 0.27
C ASN A 162 -13.25 -7.40 -0.14
N ASP A 163 -14.06 -7.96 0.76
CA ASP A 163 -14.72 -9.27 0.62
C ASP A 163 -16.12 -9.22 -0.01
N GLY A 164 -16.44 -8.16 -0.73
CA GLY A 164 -17.77 -7.94 -1.30
C GLY A 164 -18.05 -8.61 -2.64
N ALA A 165 -17.07 -9.30 -3.25
CA ALA A 165 -17.20 -9.91 -4.57
C ALA A 165 -18.40 -10.86 -4.69
N GLN A 166 -19.01 -10.92 -5.87
CA GLN A 166 -20.20 -11.72 -6.19
C GLN A 166 -19.95 -12.60 -7.42
N GLU A 167 -20.75 -13.66 -7.56
CA GLU A 167 -20.70 -14.49 -8.76
C GLU A 167 -21.11 -13.68 -10.00
N GLY A 168 -20.30 -13.76 -11.05
CA GLY A 168 -20.47 -13.01 -12.29
C GLY A 168 -19.73 -11.68 -12.35
N ASP A 169 -19.06 -11.26 -11.28
CA ASP A 169 -18.23 -10.07 -11.27
C ASP A 169 -17.04 -10.15 -12.23
N VAL A 170 -16.61 -9.01 -12.75
CA VAL A 170 -15.42 -8.85 -13.58
C VAL A 170 -14.32 -8.20 -12.76
N LEU A 171 -13.12 -8.80 -12.80
CA LEU A 171 -11.94 -8.25 -12.15
C LEU A 171 -11.27 -7.19 -13.04
N LEU A 172 -10.97 -6.03 -12.47
CA LEU A 172 -10.25 -4.95 -13.11
C LEU A 172 -8.95 -4.67 -12.37
N LEU A 173 -7.82 -4.77 -13.06
CA LEU A 173 -6.51 -4.40 -12.54
C LEU A 173 -6.06 -3.09 -13.19
N THR A 174 -5.92 -2.02 -12.41
CA THR A 174 -5.72 -0.65 -12.92
C THR A 174 -4.26 -0.26 -13.12
N LYS A 175 -3.31 -1.07 -12.62
CA LYS A 175 -1.87 -0.84 -12.76
C LYS A 175 -1.13 -2.15 -13.09
N PRO A 176 0.01 -2.09 -13.80
CA PRO A 176 0.77 -3.29 -14.15
C PRO A 176 1.41 -3.93 -12.91
N LEU A 177 1.49 -5.26 -12.90
CA LEU A 177 2.26 -6.04 -11.93
C LEU A 177 3.76 -6.03 -12.26
N GLY A 178 4.60 -6.55 -11.33
CA GLY A 178 6.02 -6.74 -11.54
C GLY A 178 6.92 -5.75 -10.79
N ILE A 179 6.37 -4.73 -10.13
CA ILE A 179 7.14 -3.68 -9.43
C ILE A 179 8.17 -4.26 -8.46
N GLY A 180 7.77 -5.21 -7.60
CA GLY A 180 8.67 -5.81 -6.62
C GLY A 180 9.82 -6.58 -7.27
N ILE A 181 9.58 -7.22 -8.40
CA ILE A 181 10.58 -7.95 -9.20
C ILE A 181 11.57 -6.96 -9.80
N VAL A 182 11.07 -5.90 -10.46
CA VAL A 182 11.91 -4.83 -11.04
C VAL A 182 12.77 -4.15 -9.99
N CYS A 183 12.20 -3.77 -8.84
CA CYS A 183 12.97 -3.19 -7.74
C CYS A 183 14.03 -4.15 -7.18
N THR A 184 13.77 -5.46 -7.19
CA THR A 184 14.75 -6.47 -6.78
C THR A 184 15.90 -6.57 -7.79
N ALA A 185 15.59 -6.64 -9.08
CA ALA A 185 16.59 -6.61 -10.14
C ALA A 185 17.42 -5.32 -10.10
N ASN A 186 16.79 -4.17 -9.87
CA ASN A 186 17.48 -2.88 -9.75
C ASN A 186 18.52 -2.84 -8.60
N ARG A 187 18.19 -3.40 -7.45
CA ARG A 187 19.15 -3.51 -6.32
C ARG A 187 20.36 -4.39 -6.64
N MET A 188 20.21 -5.32 -7.56
CA MET A 188 21.29 -6.19 -8.03
C MET A 188 22.05 -5.58 -9.22
N GLY A 189 21.65 -4.39 -9.69
CA GLY A 189 22.27 -3.72 -10.83
C GLY A 189 21.83 -4.26 -12.21
N GLU A 190 20.78 -5.07 -12.25
CA GLU A 190 20.35 -5.82 -13.46
C GLU A 190 19.09 -5.23 -14.12
N ALA A 191 18.42 -4.25 -13.52
CA ALA A 191 17.22 -3.67 -14.10
C ALA A 191 17.56 -2.67 -15.21
N ALA A 192 16.85 -2.76 -16.34
CA ALA A 192 16.85 -1.72 -17.35
C ALA A 192 16.21 -0.44 -16.80
N GLN A 193 16.74 0.72 -17.23
CA GLN A 193 16.23 2.01 -16.79
C GLN A 193 14.74 2.21 -17.15
N GLU A 194 14.33 1.77 -18.32
CA GLU A 194 12.94 1.83 -18.79
C GLU A 194 11.97 1.05 -17.88
N ALA A 195 12.38 -0.14 -17.42
CA ALA A 195 11.58 -0.95 -16.49
C ALA A 195 11.46 -0.24 -15.13
N MET A 196 12.55 0.36 -14.65
CA MET A 196 12.55 1.11 -13.40
C MET A 196 11.71 2.39 -13.51
N ASP A 197 11.76 3.10 -14.63
CA ASP A 197 10.94 4.29 -14.89
C ASP A 197 9.43 3.93 -14.91
N MET A 198 9.07 2.79 -15.49
CA MET A 198 7.69 2.27 -15.47
C MET A 198 7.26 1.93 -14.05
N ALA A 199 8.12 1.28 -13.25
CA ALA A 199 7.84 0.94 -11.87
C ALA A 199 7.65 2.21 -11.02
N VAL A 200 8.54 3.19 -11.11
CA VAL A 200 8.44 4.47 -10.41
C VAL A 200 7.16 5.22 -10.80
N ARG A 201 6.87 5.30 -12.09
CA ARG A 201 5.63 5.94 -12.58
C ARG A 201 4.39 5.27 -11.99
N SER A 202 4.33 3.94 -11.98
CA SER A 202 3.22 3.19 -11.39
C SER A 202 3.09 3.46 -9.88
N MET A 203 4.20 3.41 -9.14
CA MET A 203 4.21 3.63 -7.69
C MET A 203 3.85 5.06 -7.28
N THR A 204 4.24 6.07 -8.08
CA THR A 204 3.96 7.49 -7.78
C THR A 204 2.61 7.98 -8.32
N THR A 205 1.93 7.21 -9.17
CA THR A 205 0.59 7.54 -9.66
C THR A 205 -0.45 7.22 -8.59
N LEU A 206 -1.25 8.23 -8.20
CA LEU A 206 -2.33 8.04 -7.24
C LEU A 206 -3.44 7.14 -7.80
N ASN A 207 -3.97 6.23 -6.99
CA ASN A 207 -5.16 5.43 -7.32
C ASN A 207 -6.45 6.26 -7.32
N LYS A 208 -6.39 7.53 -6.94
CA LYS A 208 -7.47 8.53 -6.98
C LYS A 208 -8.24 8.50 -8.30
N TYR A 209 -7.53 8.54 -9.42
CA TYR A 209 -8.14 8.64 -10.75
C TYR A 209 -8.94 7.39 -11.12
N ALA A 210 -8.43 6.20 -10.76
CA ALA A 210 -9.16 4.96 -10.92
C ALA A 210 -10.40 4.94 -10.02
N SER A 211 -10.26 5.30 -8.74
CA SER A 211 -11.35 5.39 -7.78
C SER A 211 -12.46 6.34 -8.23
N GLU A 212 -12.13 7.54 -8.73
CA GLU A 212 -13.10 8.50 -9.26
C GLU A 212 -13.91 7.95 -10.45
N ILE A 213 -13.32 7.05 -11.23
CA ILE A 213 -14.00 6.41 -12.37
C ILE A 213 -14.88 5.27 -11.89
N ILE A 214 -14.35 4.35 -11.08
CA ILE A 214 -15.07 3.14 -10.66
C ILE A 214 -16.28 3.44 -9.78
N ARG A 215 -16.26 4.54 -9.01
CA ARG A 215 -17.43 5.01 -8.22
C ARG A 215 -18.68 5.33 -9.05
N LYS A 216 -18.57 5.38 -10.38
CA LYS A 216 -19.69 5.57 -11.30
C LYS A 216 -20.40 4.26 -11.66
N TYR A 217 -19.87 3.15 -11.22
CA TYR A 217 -20.33 1.80 -11.49
C TYR A 217 -20.74 1.11 -10.19
N ASP A 218 -21.42 -0.01 -10.32
CA ASP A 218 -21.74 -0.89 -9.20
C ASP A 218 -20.49 -1.70 -8.83
N VAL A 219 -19.83 -1.33 -7.74
CA VAL A 219 -18.58 -1.92 -7.27
C VAL A 219 -18.87 -2.76 -6.03
N HIS A 220 -18.70 -4.07 -6.14
CA HIS A 220 -18.98 -5.00 -5.05
C HIS A 220 -17.77 -5.19 -4.12
N GLY A 221 -16.55 -5.09 -4.64
CA GLY A 221 -15.33 -5.22 -3.86
C GLY A 221 -14.17 -4.45 -4.47
N CYS A 222 -13.27 -3.96 -3.64
CA CYS A 222 -12.07 -3.25 -4.06
C CYS A 222 -10.96 -3.47 -3.03
N THR A 223 -9.72 -3.60 -3.49
CA THR A 223 -8.51 -3.57 -2.66
C THR A 223 -7.37 -2.98 -3.48
N ASP A 224 -6.33 -2.51 -2.84
CA ASP A 224 -5.08 -2.19 -3.51
C ASP A 224 -4.09 -3.37 -3.45
N VAL A 225 -3.29 -3.54 -4.50
CA VAL A 225 -2.31 -4.64 -4.58
C VAL A 225 -0.95 -4.17 -4.08
N THR A 226 -0.57 -4.63 -2.89
CA THR A 226 0.68 -4.25 -2.22
C THR A 226 1.59 -5.46 -1.93
N GLY A 227 2.15 -5.56 -0.73
CA GLY A 227 3.16 -6.54 -0.34
C GLY A 227 2.71 -8.00 -0.33
N PHE A 228 1.42 -8.29 -0.27
CA PHE A 228 0.88 -9.66 -0.35
C PHE A 228 0.74 -10.16 -1.79
N GLY A 229 0.92 -9.28 -2.77
CA GLY A 229 0.87 -9.60 -4.20
C GLY A 229 -0.54 -9.87 -4.71
N PHE A 230 -0.67 -9.94 -6.04
CA PHE A 230 -1.96 -10.06 -6.70
C PHE A 230 -2.83 -11.22 -6.18
N LEU A 231 -2.27 -12.43 -6.08
CA LEU A 231 -3.05 -13.60 -5.64
C LEU A 231 -3.41 -13.54 -4.15
N GLY A 232 -2.58 -12.90 -3.31
CA GLY A 232 -2.90 -12.71 -1.89
C GLY A 232 -4.12 -11.82 -1.72
N HIS A 233 -4.12 -10.63 -2.34
CA HIS A 233 -5.25 -9.71 -2.28
C HIS A 233 -6.50 -10.25 -2.99
N LEU A 234 -6.34 -10.95 -4.13
CA LEU A 234 -7.47 -11.62 -4.78
C LEU A 234 -8.11 -12.67 -3.85
N LYS A 235 -7.31 -13.43 -3.10
CA LYS A 235 -7.82 -14.40 -2.13
C LYS A 235 -8.68 -13.72 -1.03
N GLU A 236 -8.28 -12.54 -0.58
CA GLU A 236 -9.06 -11.73 0.38
C GLU A 236 -10.40 -11.32 -0.23
N MET A 237 -10.42 -10.89 -1.50
CA MET A 237 -11.65 -10.53 -2.21
C MET A 237 -12.60 -11.72 -2.43
N LEU A 238 -12.08 -12.94 -2.53
CA LEU A 238 -12.83 -14.17 -2.73
C LEU A 238 -13.28 -14.85 -1.41
N ALA A 239 -13.32 -14.12 -0.31
CA ALA A 239 -13.92 -14.63 0.92
C ALA A 239 -15.35 -15.16 0.64
N LYS A 240 -15.80 -16.12 1.44
CA LYS A 240 -17.14 -16.76 1.28
C LYS A 240 -17.26 -17.85 0.20
N GLY A 241 -16.13 -18.45 -0.22
CA GLY A 241 -16.18 -19.65 -1.08
C GLY A 241 -16.35 -19.38 -2.56
N LEU A 242 -16.12 -18.14 -3.00
CA LEU A 242 -16.03 -17.80 -4.41
C LEU A 242 -14.72 -18.31 -5.02
N SER A 243 -14.70 -18.45 -6.34
CA SER A 243 -13.53 -18.75 -7.14
C SER A 243 -13.38 -17.71 -8.24
N ALA A 244 -12.14 -17.43 -8.66
CA ALA A 244 -11.87 -16.56 -9.79
C ALA A 244 -11.17 -17.34 -10.92
N GLU A 245 -11.60 -17.09 -12.15
CA GLU A 245 -10.90 -17.55 -13.36
C GLU A 245 -10.04 -16.40 -13.89
N ILE A 246 -8.73 -16.61 -13.97
CA ILE A 246 -7.76 -15.62 -14.38
C ILE A 246 -7.07 -16.04 -15.68
N ASP A 247 -7.25 -15.23 -16.73
CA ASP A 247 -6.46 -15.36 -17.94
C ASP A 247 -5.09 -14.67 -17.72
N SER A 248 -4.06 -15.47 -17.47
CA SER A 248 -2.72 -14.97 -17.16
C SER A 248 -2.09 -14.13 -18.29
N ILE A 249 -2.48 -14.36 -19.55
CA ILE A 249 -1.98 -13.61 -20.71
C ILE A 249 -2.50 -12.16 -20.70
N ARG A 250 -3.65 -11.94 -20.08
CA ARG A 250 -4.31 -10.63 -20.02
C ARG A 250 -3.88 -9.80 -18.82
N ILE A 251 -3.10 -10.34 -17.89
CA ILE A 251 -2.61 -9.57 -16.73
C ILE A 251 -1.61 -8.52 -17.18
N PRO A 252 -1.88 -7.22 -17.00
CA PRO A 252 -0.91 -6.17 -17.32
C PRO A 252 0.31 -6.29 -16.39
N HIS A 253 1.50 -6.26 -16.96
CA HIS A 253 2.76 -6.33 -16.21
C HIS A 253 3.83 -5.48 -16.89
N ILE A 254 4.87 -5.11 -16.13
CA ILE A 254 6.06 -4.49 -16.68
C ILE A 254 6.76 -5.54 -17.55
N PRO A 255 7.01 -5.29 -18.85
CA PRO A 255 7.45 -6.34 -19.79
C PRO A 255 8.68 -7.11 -19.32
N GLU A 256 9.70 -6.42 -18.81
CA GLU A 256 10.96 -7.01 -18.37
C GLU A 256 10.83 -7.84 -17.09
N SER A 257 9.73 -7.65 -16.33
CA SER A 257 9.54 -8.35 -15.05
C SER A 257 9.48 -9.87 -15.18
N LEU A 258 9.02 -10.39 -16.32
CA LEU A 258 9.00 -11.84 -16.57
C LEU A 258 10.42 -12.38 -16.71
N ALA A 259 11.27 -11.74 -17.53
CA ALA A 259 12.66 -12.16 -17.68
C ALA A 259 13.44 -12.04 -16.36
N TYR A 260 13.16 -11.02 -15.55
CA TYR A 260 13.77 -10.91 -14.22
C TYR A 260 13.28 -12.01 -13.27
N ALA A 261 12.02 -12.39 -13.33
CA ALA A 261 11.49 -13.51 -12.55
C ALA A 261 12.13 -14.84 -12.95
N ASP A 262 12.32 -15.09 -14.23
CA ASP A 262 13.06 -16.27 -14.77
C ASP A 262 14.52 -16.25 -14.30
N GLY A 263 15.13 -15.09 -14.15
CA GLY A 263 16.44 -14.86 -13.55
C GLY A 263 16.48 -14.95 -12.01
N PHE A 264 15.38 -15.34 -11.36
CA PHE A 264 15.23 -15.46 -9.91
C PHE A 264 15.32 -14.15 -9.11
N PHE A 265 15.11 -13.00 -9.73
CA PHE A 265 15.01 -11.71 -9.01
C PHE A 265 13.67 -11.58 -8.26
N LEU A 266 13.36 -12.55 -7.42
CA LEU A 266 12.10 -12.60 -6.67
C LEU A 266 12.20 -11.80 -5.37
N THR A 267 11.06 -11.25 -4.93
CA THR A 267 11.00 -10.54 -3.64
C THR A 267 11.07 -11.53 -2.46
N ALA A 268 11.59 -11.09 -1.32
CA ALA A 268 11.54 -11.89 -0.10
C ALA A 268 10.11 -12.24 0.34
N ALA A 269 9.12 -11.46 -0.09
CA ALA A 269 7.70 -11.72 0.16
C ALA A 269 7.13 -12.82 -0.75
N ALA A 270 7.68 -13.04 -1.96
CA ALA A 270 7.12 -13.95 -2.95
C ALA A 270 6.91 -15.38 -2.40
N GLN A 271 7.91 -15.94 -1.70
CA GLN A 271 7.79 -17.27 -1.10
C GLN A 271 6.77 -17.32 0.03
N ARG A 272 6.71 -16.27 0.87
CA ARG A 272 5.71 -16.16 1.94
C ARG A 272 4.30 -16.08 1.38
N ASN A 273 4.12 -15.27 0.34
CA ASN A 273 2.83 -15.09 -0.34
C ASN A 273 2.37 -16.39 -0.99
N ARG A 274 3.28 -17.09 -1.69
CA ARG A 274 3.00 -18.41 -2.26
C ARG A 274 2.53 -19.40 -1.19
N ASN A 275 3.22 -19.47 -0.04
CA ASN A 275 2.84 -20.38 1.05
C ASN A 275 1.50 -19.98 1.72
N HIS A 276 1.08 -18.72 1.62
CA HIS A 276 -0.19 -18.23 2.17
C HIS A 276 -1.37 -18.52 1.24
N VAL A 277 -1.16 -18.43 -0.06
CA VAL A 277 -2.22 -18.67 -1.06
C VAL A 277 -2.50 -20.16 -1.22
N GLY A 278 -1.48 -21.02 -1.11
CA GLY A 278 -1.58 -22.49 -1.24
C GLY A 278 -0.89 -23.02 -2.46
#